data_321472214ee5a1e3e50e1eb30eef24b0
#
_entry.id   321472214ee5a1e3e50e1eb30eef24b0
#
_cell.length_a   1.000
_cell.length_b   1.000
_cell.length_c   1.000
_cell.angle_alpha   90.00
_cell.angle_beta   90.00
_cell.angle_gamma   90.00
#
_symmetry.space_group_name_H-M   'P 1'
#
loop_
_entity.id
_entity.type
_entity.pdbx_description
1 polymer ?
#
loop_
_entity_poly.entity_id
_entity_poly.type
_entity_poly.pdbx_seq_one_letter_code
_entity_poly.pdbx_strand_id
1 'polypeptide(L)'
;MQAFLEQRTWTQKALAERLDLTTPAVRDRLRELESIFNLEREEDHPHVYWSVPRDWFPGGILFTRDQMPELLRLLMRLPKGKARDGLLDTVLRNLPKGNALVNEGSLNTAVVPPTSTKQEEQYLAVVEDAAAKKVSLAFHYFTASRGQMSTRHGSVQRVMLGRPARFVATCHRDDKLKWFRVENIVSAHLDPQVPFRAAPPRAVEDFLRASVDGFNAGGAVAELSFLVRDPESRWVQNNLLPSMKVEGLSNNRIRVTVETNAILQVARYVVGLGAAASAETPALADAVEVLARGALGERADLSTNR
;
A
#
# COMPACT_ATOMS: atom_id res chain seq x y z
N MET A 1 -29.03 10.28 -3.32
CA MET A 1 -28.16 9.10 -3.02
C MET A 1 -27.21 9.34 -1.85
N GLN A 2 -26.60 10.53 -1.69
CA GLN A 2 -25.68 10.83 -0.59
C GLN A 2 -26.28 10.55 0.81
N ALA A 3 -27.55 10.90 1.03
CA ALA A 3 -28.23 10.62 2.29
C ALA A 3 -28.30 9.11 2.63
N PHE A 4 -28.34 8.23 1.64
CA PHE A 4 -28.32 6.78 1.85
C PHE A 4 -26.95 6.21 2.25
N LEU A 5 -25.88 7.01 2.12
CA LEU A 5 -24.57 6.70 2.70
C LEU A 5 -24.52 6.94 4.20
N GLU A 6 -25.28 7.93 4.67
CA GLU A 6 -25.36 8.29 6.09
C GLU A 6 -26.28 7.30 6.85
N GLN A 7 -27.42 6.98 6.23
CA GLN A 7 -28.40 6.05 6.80
C GLN A 7 -29.07 5.23 5.68
N ARG A 8 -29.13 3.92 5.83
CA ARG A 8 -29.60 3.01 4.78
C ARG A 8 -31.09 3.12 4.49
N THR A 9 -31.90 3.48 5.49
CA THR A 9 -33.35 3.50 5.41
C THR A 9 -33.87 4.88 5.80
N TRP A 10 -34.72 5.45 4.97
CA TRP A 10 -35.31 6.77 5.18
C TRP A 10 -36.82 6.72 5.01
N THR A 11 -37.56 7.45 5.83
CA THR A 11 -38.93 7.84 5.49
C THR A 11 -38.91 9.00 4.50
N GLN A 12 -39.94 9.12 3.64
CA GLN A 12 -40.05 10.25 2.70
C GLN A 12 -39.99 11.60 3.42
N LYS A 13 -40.63 11.68 4.61
CA LYS A 13 -40.66 12.91 5.42
C LYS A 13 -39.28 13.25 5.96
N ALA A 14 -38.60 12.29 6.59
CA ALA A 14 -37.26 12.53 7.15
C ALA A 14 -36.22 12.87 6.06
N LEU A 15 -36.34 12.24 4.89
CA LEU A 15 -35.47 12.57 3.76
C LEU A 15 -35.77 13.96 3.19
N ALA A 16 -37.05 14.40 3.17
CA ALA A 16 -37.43 15.72 2.75
C ALA A 16 -36.86 16.79 3.70
N GLU A 17 -36.97 16.59 5.00
CA GLU A 17 -36.40 17.46 6.01
C GLU A 17 -34.86 17.52 5.89
N ARG A 18 -34.19 16.36 5.70
CA ARG A 18 -32.72 16.28 5.54
C ARG A 18 -32.19 17.02 4.31
N LEU A 19 -32.97 17.05 3.22
CA LEU A 19 -32.58 17.62 1.93
C LEU A 19 -33.12 19.04 1.70
N ASP A 20 -33.89 19.59 2.64
CA ASP A 20 -34.60 20.87 2.52
C ASP A 20 -35.49 20.91 1.27
N LEU A 21 -36.26 19.82 1.07
CA LEU A 21 -37.18 19.64 -0.05
C LEU A 21 -38.59 19.34 0.46
N THR A 22 -39.58 19.50 -0.41
CA THR A 22 -40.96 19.06 -0.11
C THR A 22 -41.09 17.51 -0.24
N THR A 23 -41.95 16.92 0.58
CA THR A 23 -42.19 15.45 0.51
C THR A 23 -42.64 14.97 -0.87
N PRO A 24 -43.51 15.70 -1.64
CA PRO A 24 -43.84 15.32 -3.02
C PRO A 24 -42.61 15.32 -3.94
N ALA A 25 -41.76 16.33 -3.87
CA ALA A 25 -40.55 16.40 -4.68
C ALA A 25 -39.57 15.25 -4.39
N VAL A 26 -39.41 14.85 -3.10
CA VAL A 26 -38.60 13.71 -2.70
C VAL A 26 -39.22 12.40 -3.20
N ARG A 27 -40.51 12.24 -3.08
CA ARG A 27 -41.22 11.05 -3.59
C ARG A 27 -41.00 10.84 -5.09
N ASP A 28 -41.15 11.90 -5.88
CA ASP A 28 -40.99 11.82 -7.34
C ASP A 28 -39.54 11.50 -7.72
N ARG A 29 -38.57 12.10 -7.05
CA ARG A 29 -37.15 11.78 -7.22
C ARG A 29 -36.80 10.34 -6.81
N LEU A 30 -37.38 9.84 -5.71
CA LEU A 30 -37.15 8.47 -5.28
C LEU A 30 -37.70 7.45 -6.30
N ARG A 31 -38.85 7.72 -6.91
CA ARG A 31 -39.42 6.90 -7.98
C ARG A 31 -38.53 6.86 -9.23
N GLU A 32 -37.93 7.99 -9.62
CA GLU A 32 -36.96 8.03 -10.72
C GLU A 32 -35.71 7.21 -10.40
N LEU A 33 -35.26 7.24 -9.15
CA LEU A 33 -34.06 6.53 -8.70
C LEU A 33 -34.30 5.04 -8.40
N GLU A 34 -35.55 4.63 -8.17
CA GLU A 34 -35.93 3.26 -7.81
C GLU A 34 -35.41 2.23 -8.83
N SER A 35 -35.62 2.51 -10.12
CA SER A 35 -35.19 1.62 -11.21
C SER A 35 -33.68 1.68 -11.49
N ILE A 36 -33.03 2.80 -11.14
CA ILE A 36 -31.60 3.03 -11.44
C ILE A 36 -30.71 2.38 -10.35
N PHE A 37 -31.18 2.43 -9.11
CA PHE A 37 -30.39 2.04 -7.94
C PHE A 37 -31.00 0.86 -7.16
N ASN A 38 -32.02 0.19 -7.70
CA ASN A 38 -32.73 -0.91 -7.06
C ASN A 38 -33.15 -0.58 -5.61
N LEU A 39 -33.71 0.62 -5.41
CA LEU A 39 -34.20 1.00 -4.09
C LEU A 39 -35.34 0.10 -3.68
N GLU A 40 -35.32 -0.38 -2.44
CA GLU A 40 -36.37 -1.16 -1.82
C GLU A 40 -37.37 -0.19 -1.18
N ARG A 41 -38.66 -0.43 -1.45
CA ARG A 41 -39.77 0.36 -0.89
C ARG A 41 -40.61 -0.51 0.01
N GLU A 42 -40.79 -0.09 1.23
CA GLU A 42 -41.64 -0.75 2.23
C GLU A 42 -42.72 0.22 2.73
N GLU A 43 -43.98 -0.21 2.72
CA GLU A 43 -45.13 0.56 3.20
C GLU A 43 -45.52 0.05 4.57
N ASP A 44 -45.27 0.84 5.62
CA ASP A 44 -45.72 0.62 6.98
C ASP A 44 -46.53 1.86 7.43
N HIS A 45 -47.85 1.76 7.25
CA HIS A 45 -48.73 2.91 7.42
C HIS A 45 -48.57 3.54 8.82
N PRO A 46 -48.42 4.89 8.96
CA PRO A 46 -48.61 5.93 7.95
C PRO A 46 -47.33 6.29 7.16
N HIS A 47 -46.25 5.52 7.27
CA HIS A 47 -44.97 5.84 6.68
C HIS A 47 -44.65 4.97 5.44
N VAL A 48 -43.90 5.55 4.53
CA VAL A 48 -43.26 4.84 3.42
C VAL A 48 -41.75 4.94 3.63
N TYR A 49 -41.14 3.77 3.77
CA TYR A 49 -39.68 3.63 3.94
C TYR A 49 -39.04 3.32 2.60
N TRP A 50 -37.91 3.94 2.40
CA TRP A 50 -37.05 3.67 1.26
C TRP A 50 -35.69 3.24 1.76
N SER A 51 -35.19 2.12 1.27
CA SER A 51 -33.89 1.58 1.65
C SER A 51 -33.05 1.19 0.45
N VAL A 52 -31.75 1.13 0.67
CA VAL A 52 -30.81 0.55 -0.28
C VAL A 52 -30.55 -0.90 0.07
N PRO A 53 -30.42 -1.83 -0.91
CA PRO A 53 -30.10 -3.24 -0.67
C PRO A 53 -28.88 -3.42 0.24
N ARG A 54 -28.77 -4.58 0.90
CA ARG A 54 -27.67 -4.85 1.84
C ARG A 54 -26.29 -4.87 1.19
N ASP A 55 -26.23 -5.29 -0.06
CA ASP A 55 -25.06 -5.35 -0.91
C ASP A 55 -24.89 -4.10 -1.79
N TRP A 56 -25.76 -3.09 -1.58
CA TRP A 56 -25.70 -1.86 -2.34
C TRP A 56 -24.40 -1.12 -2.03
N PHE A 57 -23.65 -0.90 -3.09
CA PHE A 57 -22.52 0.01 -3.11
C PHE A 57 -22.87 1.17 -4.04
N PRO A 58 -22.80 2.42 -3.58
CA PRO A 58 -23.01 3.55 -4.47
C PRO A 58 -21.95 3.51 -5.56
N GLY A 59 -22.31 3.08 -6.74
CA GLY A 59 -21.42 2.81 -7.86
C GLY A 59 -20.65 4.03 -8.40
N GLY A 60 -20.47 5.08 -7.58
CA GLY A 60 -19.71 6.24 -7.92
C GLY A 60 -19.18 6.97 -6.69
N ILE A 61 -17.87 7.07 -6.58
CA ILE A 61 -17.24 8.09 -5.76
C ILE A 61 -17.37 9.40 -6.57
N LEU A 62 -18.13 10.35 -6.03
CA LEU A 62 -18.27 11.67 -6.67
C LEU A 62 -17.06 12.53 -6.26
N PHE A 63 -16.24 12.85 -7.24
CA PHE A 63 -15.18 13.83 -7.08
C PHE A 63 -15.65 15.19 -7.60
N THR A 64 -15.34 16.25 -6.87
CA THR A 64 -15.50 17.61 -7.38
C THR A 64 -14.50 17.88 -8.49
N ARG A 65 -14.78 18.90 -9.33
CA ARG A 65 -13.87 19.28 -10.42
C ARG A 65 -12.44 19.56 -9.93
N ASP A 66 -12.32 20.13 -8.73
CA ASP A 66 -11.02 20.50 -8.13
C ASP A 66 -10.28 19.30 -7.54
N GLN A 67 -10.98 18.22 -7.18
CA GLN A 67 -10.40 16.97 -6.67
C GLN A 67 -9.87 16.05 -7.78
N MET A 68 -10.38 16.20 -9.02
CA MET A 68 -9.99 15.32 -10.13
C MET A 68 -8.50 15.37 -10.48
N PRO A 69 -7.84 16.55 -10.58
CA PRO A 69 -6.40 16.61 -10.83
C PRO A 69 -5.59 15.92 -9.74
N GLU A 70 -6.02 16.04 -8.48
CA GLU A 70 -5.34 15.38 -7.35
C GLU A 70 -5.47 13.86 -7.41
N LEU A 71 -6.68 13.35 -7.69
CA LEU A 71 -6.92 11.93 -7.90
C LEU A 71 -6.05 11.37 -9.03
N LEU A 72 -6.02 12.04 -10.18
CA LEU A 72 -5.20 11.64 -11.32
C LEU A 72 -3.71 11.61 -10.96
N ARG A 73 -3.21 12.62 -10.21
CA ARG A 73 -1.83 12.62 -9.71
C ARG A 73 -1.54 11.43 -8.81
N LEU A 74 -2.47 11.09 -7.90
CA LEU A 74 -2.32 9.94 -7.01
C LEU A 74 -2.29 8.63 -7.80
N LEU A 75 -3.22 8.46 -8.74
CA LEU A 75 -3.25 7.27 -9.61
C LEU A 75 -1.99 7.14 -10.46
N MET A 76 -1.46 8.25 -10.98
CA MET A 76 -0.23 8.26 -11.78
C MET A 76 1.04 7.93 -10.96
N ARG A 77 0.98 8.07 -9.62
CA ARG A 77 2.06 7.64 -8.71
C ARG A 77 2.08 6.15 -8.44
N LEU A 78 0.98 5.44 -8.68
CA LEU A 78 0.94 3.99 -8.54
C LEU A 78 1.79 3.33 -9.63
N PRO A 79 2.44 2.18 -9.34
CA PRO A 79 3.07 1.37 -10.37
C PRO A 79 2.06 1.01 -11.46
N LYS A 80 2.52 0.94 -12.70
CA LYS A 80 1.68 0.45 -13.79
C LYS A 80 1.28 -1.01 -13.53
N GLY A 81 0.03 -1.33 -13.79
CA GLY A 81 -0.54 -2.64 -13.59
C GLY A 81 -2.05 -2.62 -13.79
N LYS A 82 -2.69 -3.78 -13.82
CA LYS A 82 -4.15 -3.91 -14.06
C LYS A 82 -4.99 -3.04 -13.12
N ALA A 83 -4.61 -2.95 -11.84
CA ALA A 83 -5.35 -2.17 -10.85
C ALA A 83 -5.31 -0.67 -11.19
N ARG A 84 -4.11 -0.10 -11.46
CA ARG A 84 -3.99 1.31 -11.83
C ARG A 84 -4.70 1.62 -13.14
N ASP A 85 -4.46 0.80 -14.15
CA ASP A 85 -4.98 1.04 -15.49
C ASP A 85 -6.50 0.89 -15.52
N GLY A 86 -7.08 -0.05 -14.75
CA GLY A 86 -8.52 -0.19 -14.56
C GLY A 86 -9.14 1.01 -13.84
N LEU A 87 -8.49 1.55 -12.80
CA LEU A 87 -8.95 2.75 -12.10
C LEU A 87 -8.86 3.99 -13.00
N LEU A 88 -7.75 4.17 -13.72
CA LEU A 88 -7.59 5.27 -14.67
C LEU A 88 -8.66 5.24 -15.78
N ASP A 89 -8.88 4.06 -16.37
CA ASP A 89 -9.89 3.87 -17.41
C ASP A 89 -11.31 4.15 -16.88
N THR A 90 -11.61 3.72 -15.65
CA THR A 90 -12.88 4.03 -14.98
C THR A 90 -13.04 5.54 -14.75
N VAL A 91 -12.01 6.21 -14.24
CA VAL A 91 -12.02 7.67 -14.02
C VAL A 91 -12.18 8.41 -15.35
N LEU A 92 -11.39 8.05 -16.37
CA LEU A 92 -11.42 8.71 -17.67
C LEU A 92 -12.74 8.51 -18.42
N ARG A 93 -13.38 7.32 -18.32
CA ARG A 93 -14.70 7.08 -18.92
C ARG A 93 -15.82 7.89 -18.28
N ASN A 94 -15.70 8.19 -17.00
CA ASN A 94 -16.70 8.97 -16.26
C ASN A 94 -16.46 10.48 -16.29
N LEU A 95 -15.40 10.95 -16.96
CA LEU A 95 -15.19 12.38 -17.20
C LEU A 95 -16.14 12.89 -18.28
N PRO A 96 -16.80 14.03 -18.06
CA PRO A 96 -17.63 14.63 -19.09
C PRO A 96 -16.82 14.88 -20.38
N LYS A 97 -17.34 14.47 -21.51
CA LYS A 97 -16.72 14.71 -22.83
C LYS A 97 -16.61 16.22 -23.04
N GLY A 98 -15.40 16.72 -23.21
CA GLY A 98 -15.11 18.16 -23.39
C GLY A 98 -14.35 18.84 -22.26
N ASN A 99 -14.00 18.13 -21.20
CA ASN A 99 -13.16 18.70 -20.14
C ASN A 99 -11.69 18.72 -20.55
N ALA A 100 -11.14 19.92 -20.70
CA ALA A 100 -9.72 20.21 -20.98
C ALA A 100 -8.75 19.76 -19.86
N LEU A 101 -9.24 19.03 -18.85
CA LEU A 101 -8.45 18.51 -17.72
C LEU A 101 -7.49 17.36 -18.11
N VAL A 102 -7.63 16.83 -19.33
CA VAL A 102 -6.80 15.71 -19.84
C VAL A 102 -5.73 16.20 -20.82
N ASN A 103 -5.57 17.51 -21.01
CA ASN A 103 -4.42 18.00 -21.74
C ASN A 103 -3.16 17.78 -20.90
N GLU A 104 -2.35 16.80 -21.32
CA GLU A 104 -1.03 16.49 -20.72
C GLU A 104 -0.12 17.72 -20.57
N GLY A 105 -0.39 18.79 -21.34
CA GLY A 105 0.35 20.05 -21.27
C GLY A 105 -0.07 21.04 -20.19
N SER A 106 -1.20 20.84 -19.50
CA SER A 106 -1.68 21.78 -18.46
C SER A 106 -1.24 21.43 -17.04
N LEU A 107 -0.65 20.25 -16.84
CA LEU A 107 -0.01 19.88 -15.59
C LEU A 107 1.44 20.36 -15.65
N ASN A 108 1.73 21.55 -15.14
CA ASN A 108 3.10 22.06 -14.90
C ASN A 108 3.87 21.21 -13.87
N THR A 109 3.46 19.98 -13.66
CA THR A 109 4.09 19.03 -12.78
C THR A 109 4.63 17.89 -13.64
N ALA A 110 5.93 17.89 -13.87
CA ALA A 110 6.60 16.73 -14.46
C ALA A 110 6.39 15.54 -13.52
N VAL A 111 5.45 14.67 -13.87
CA VAL A 111 5.39 13.33 -13.28
C VAL A 111 6.58 12.58 -13.88
N VAL A 112 7.64 12.39 -13.09
CA VAL A 112 8.69 11.45 -13.46
C VAL A 112 8.01 10.09 -13.62
N PRO A 113 7.87 9.58 -14.87
CA PRO A 113 7.21 8.30 -15.05
C PRO A 113 7.97 7.25 -14.26
N PRO A 114 7.26 6.31 -13.65
CA PRO A 114 7.93 5.17 -13.06
C PRO A 114 8.76 4.45 -14.13
N THR A 115 10.01 4.20 -13.81
CA THR A 115 10.91 3.35 -14.59
C THR A 115 10.57 1.86 -14.39
N SER A 116 9.28 1.50 -14.29
CA SER A 116 8.89 0.10 -14.33
C SER A 116 9.13 -0.43 -15.73
N THR A 117 9.79 -1.56 -15.83
CA THR A 117 9.95 -2.25 -17.12
C THR A 117 8.62 -2.90 -17.52
N LYS A 118 8.37 -3.09 -18.82
CA LYS A 118 7.19 -3.86 -19.29
C LYS A 118 7.11 -5.23 -18.62
N GLN A 119 8.24 -5.82 -18.31
CA GLN A 119 8.38 -7.11 -17.65
C GLN A 119 7.90 -7.04 -16.18
N GLU A 120 8.27 -6.00 -15.44
CA GLU A 120 7.79 -5.79 -14.07
C GLU A 120 6.27 -5.61 -14.03
N GLU A 121 5.71 -4.86 -14.96
CA GLU A 121 4.25 -4.66 -15.09
C GLU A 121 3.54 -6.00 -15.37
N GLN A 122 4.09 -6.81 -16.26
CA GLN A 122 3.56 -8.13 -16.58
C GLN A 122 3.56 -9.06 -15.35
N TYR A 123 4.65 -9.11 -14.60
CA TYR A 123 4.74 -9.98 -13.43
C TYR A 123 3.92 -9.46 -12.26
N LEU A 124 3.80 -8.14 -12.10
CA LEU A 124 2.89 -7.57 -11.11
C LEU A 124 1.45 -8.04 -11.36
N ALA A 125 0.99 -8.02 -12.61
CA ALA A 125 -0.34 -8.51 -12.96
C ALA A 125 -0.54 -10.00 -12.62
N VAL A 126 0.49 -10.83 -12.84
CA VAL A 126 0.43 -12.26 -12.47
C VAL A 126 0.39 -12.45 -10.95
N VAL A 127 1.16 -11.66 -10.19
CA VAL A 127 1.17 -11.68 -8.72
C VAL A 127 -0.18 -11.24 -8.16
N GLU A 128 -0.79 -10.18 -8.71
CA GLU A 128 -2.13 -9.72 -8.34
C GLU A 128 -3.19 -10.79 -8.63
N ASP A 129 -3.13 -11.44 -9.78
CA ASP A 129 -4.03 -12.55 -10.15
C ASP A 129 -3.87 -13.74 -9.19
N ALA A 130 -2.62 -14.09 -8.80
CA ALA A 130 -2.36 -15.15 -7.82
C ALA A 130 -3.00 -14.85 -6.46
N ALA A 131 -2.88 -13.60 -5.98
CA ALA A 131 -3.48 -13.17 -4.72
C ALA A 131 -5.01 -13.18 -4.78
N ALA A 132 -5.61 -12.62 -5.85
CA ALA A 132 -7.06 -12.50 -6.01
C ALA A 132 -7.75 -13.86 -6.14
N LYS A 133 -7.14 -14.77 -6.92
CA LYS A 133 -7.69 -16.11 -7.19
C LYS A 133 -7.33 -17.13 -6.11
N LYS A 134 -6.47 -16.77 -5.15
CA LYS A 134 -5.88 -17.69 -4.15
C LYS A 134 -5.29 -18.94 -4.81
N VAL A 135 -4.48 -18.74 -5.84
CA VAL A 135 -3.75 -19.78 -6.56
C VAL A 135 -2.26 -19.61 -6.29
N SER A 136 -1.53 -20.72 -6.13
CA SER A 136 -0.09 -20.68 -5.93
C SER A 136 0.63 -20.09 -7.13
N LEU A 137 1.69 -19.34 -6.86
CA LEU A 137 2.57 -18.73 -7.84
C LEU A 137 3.85 -19.55 -7.96
N ALA A 138 4.17 -20.01 -9.15
CA ALA A 138 5.49 -20.55 -9.48
C ALA A 138 6.31 -19.45 -10.17
N PHE A 139 7.54 -19.20 -9.68
CA PHE A 139 8.35 -18.12 -10.22
C PHE A 139 9.85 -18.39 -10.10
N HIS A 140 10.62 -17.90 -11.07
CA HIS A 140 12.06 -17.81 -11.03
C HIS A 140 12.45 -16.45 -10.45
N TYR A 141 13.26 -16.48 -9.40
CA TYR A 141 13.59 -15.31 -8.60
C TYR A 141 15.08 -15.09 -8.48
N PHE A 142 15.54 -13.90 -8.79
CA PHE A 142 16.92 -13.46 -8.58
C PHE A 142 17.07 -12.89 -7.17
N THR A 143 17.86 -13.55 -6.33
CA THR A 143 18.16 -13.07 -4.99
C THR A 143 19.40 -12.17 -5.04
N ALA A 144 19.17 -10.86 -5.09
CA ALA A 144 20.23 -9.86 -5.26
C ALA A 144 21.36 -9.97 -4.19
N SER A 145 21.01 -10.27 -2.93
CA SER A 145 21.99 -10.41 -1.83
C SER A 145 22.92 -11.60 -1.98
N ARG A 146 22.56 -12.60 -2.82
CA ARG A 146 23.35 -13.83 -3.05
C ARG A 146 23.82 -13.97 -4.49
N GLY A 147 23.36 -13.10 -5.39
CA GLY A 147 23.63 -13.22 -6.82
C GLY A 147 23.11 -14.50 -7.45
N GLN A 148 22.08 -15.14 -6.88
CA GLN A 148 21.64 -16.47 -7.28
C GLN A 148 20.21 -16.49 -7.76
N MET A 149 19.98 -17.25 -8.84
CA MET A 149 18.66 -17.61 -9.33
C MET A 149 18.11 -18.82 -8.57
N SER A 150 16.80 -18.81 -8.30
CA SER A 150 16.13 -19.94 -7.69
C SER A 150 14.69 -20.06 -8.13
N THR A 151 14.22 -21.28 -8.34
CA THR A 151 12.80 -21.58 -8.56
C THR A 151 12.08 -21.56 -7.21
N ARG A 152 10.94 -20.90 -7.17
CA ARG A 152 10.11 -20.73 -5.98
C ARG A 152 8.67 -21.06 -6.28
N HIS A 153 7.99 -21.62 -5.27
CA HIS A 153 6.53 -21.65 -5.18
C HIS A 153 6.13 -20.85 -3.95
N GLY A 154 5.12 -20.03 -4.11
CA GLY A 154 4.64 -19.20 -3.01
C GLY A 154 3.15 -18.90 -3.13
N SER A 155 2.49 -18.81 -2.00
CA SER A 155 1.09 -18.39 -1.89
C SER A 155 1.06 -16.91 -1.51
N VAL A 156 0.66 -16.06 -2.45
CA VAL A 156 0.67 -14.60 -2.25
C VAL A 156 -0.39 -14.20 -1.23
N GLN A 157 0.04 -13.58 -0.12
CA GLN A 157 -0.84 -13.14 0.95
C GLN A 157 -1.20 -11.65 0.84
N ARG A 158 -0.26 -10.83 0.40
CA ARG A 158 -0.45 -9.38 0.26
C ARG A 158 0.42 -8.81 -0.85
N VAL A 159 -0.15 -7.94 -1.68
CA VAL A 159 0.59 -7.16 -2.69
C VAL A 159 0.68 -5.72 -2.20
N MET A 160 1.87 -5.13 -2.29
CA MET A 160 2.17 -3.75 -1.91
C MET A 160 2.55 -2.96 -3.15
N LEU A 161 1.64 -2.09 -3.56
CA LEU A 161 1.79 -1.23 -4.73
C LEU A 161 2.62 0.01 -4.34
N GLY A 162 3.92 -0.18 -4.21
CA GLY A 162 4.88 0.89 -3.93
C GLY A 162 6.01 0.85 -4.94
N ARG A 163 7.09 1.59 -4.66
CA ARG A 163 8.32 1.52 -5.45
C ARG A 163 9.48 1.10 -4.58
N PRO A 164 10.08 -0.03 -4.92
CA PRO A 164 9.66 -1.07 -5.89
C PRO A 164 8.36 -1.77 -5.46
N ALA A 165 7.59 -2.32 -6.43
CA ALA A 165 6.44 -3.17 -6.14
C ALA A 165 6.91 -4.45 -5.42
N ARG A 166 6.19 -4.82 -4.36
CA ARG A 166 6.56 -5.94 -3.48
C ARG A 166 5.35 -6.79 -3.15
N PHE A 167 5.59 -8.02 -2.77
CA PHE A 167 4.54 -8.87 -2.22
C PHE A 167 5.06 -9.75 -1.08
N VAL A 168 4.16 -10.10 -0.18
CA VAL A 168 4.39 -11.09 0.87
C VAL A 168 3.75 -12.39 0.45
N ALA A 169 4.50 -13.46 0.50
CA ALA A 169 3.99 -14.81 0.22
C ALA A 169 4.47 -15.82 1.26
N THR A 170 3.65 -16.83 1.52
CA THR A 170 4.08 -18.05 2.18
C THR A 170 4.97 -18.82 1.21
N CYS A 171 6.26 -18.90 1.48
CA CYS A 171 7.22 -19.62 0.65
C CYS A 171 7.09 -21.12 0.91
N HIS A 172 6.78 -21.91 -0.12
CA HIS A 172 6.53 -23.34 0.02
C HIS A 172 7.78 -24.16 0.40
N ARG A 173 8.97 -23.59 0.24
CA ARG A 173 10.23 -24.26 0.57
C ARG A 173 10.41 -24.49 2.07
N ASP A 174 9.98 -23.52 2.88
CA ASP A 174 10.20 -23.49 4.33
C ASP A 174 8.97 -23.06 5.14
N ASP A 175 7.84 -22.93 4.45
CA ASP A 175 6.52 -22.56 5.00
C ASP A 175 6.50 -21.26 5.81
N LYS A 176 7.39 -20.31 5.43
CA LYS A 176 7.53 -19.01 6.10
C LYS A 176 7.05 -17.88 5.22
N LEU A 177 6.51 -16.84 5.85
CA LEU A 177 6.25 -15.57 5.18
C LEU A 177 7.56 -14.91 4.75
N LYS A 178 7.60 -14.43 3.51
CA LYS A 178 8.75 -13.73 2.94
C LYS A 178 8.31 -12.57 2.06
N TRP A 179 9.16 -11.54 2.04
CA TRP A 179 9.09 -10.47 1.08
C TRP A 179 9.74 -10.88 -0.25
N PHE A 180 9.09 -10.47 -1.33
CA PHE A 180 9.62 -10.57 -2.68
C PHE A 180 9.41 -9.25 -3.40
N ARG A 181 10.38 -8.85 -4.23
CA ARG A 181 10.30 -7.68 -5.11
C ARG A 181 9.89 -8.15 -6.50
N VAL A 182 8.93 -7.47 -7.12
CA VAL A 182 8.46 -7.86 -8.45
C VAL A 182 9.56 -7.70 -9.50
N GLU A 183 10.40 -6.66 -9.36
CA GLU A 183 11.55 -6.41 -10.24
C GLU A 183 12.57 -7.56 -10.32
N ASN A 184 12.62 -8.40 -9.29
CA ASN A 184 13.53 -9.54 -9.21
C ASN A 184 12.93 -10.85 -9.76
N ILE A 185 11.71 -10.82 -10.27
CA ILE A 185 11.08 -11.95 -10.95
C ILE A 185 11.59 -11.99 -12.38
N VAL A 186 12.06 -13.17 -12.81
CA VAL A 186 12.52 -13.43 -14.18
C VAL A 186 11.43 -14.12 -15.01
N SER A 187 10.66 -14.99 -14.37
CA SER A 187 9.45 -15.58 -14.92
C SER A 187 8.46 -15.92 -13.82
N ALA A 188 7.18 -15.83 -14.10
CA ALA A 188 6.12 -16.19 -13.15
C ALA A 188 4.88 -16.70 -13.88
N HIS A 189 4.21 -17.68 -13.29
CA HIS A 189 2.91 -18.17 -13.74
C HIS A 189 2.10 -18.71 -12.56
N LEU A 190 0.79 -18.75 -12.73
CA LEU A 190 -0.12 -19.41 -11.79
C LEU A 190 0.06 -20.92 -11.86
N ASP A 191 0.17 -21.58 -10.72
CA ASP A 191 0.26 -23.03 -10.61
C ASP A 191 -0.90 -23.59 -9.79
N PRO A 192 -2.02 -23.96 -10.44
CA PRO A 192 -3.17 -24.51 -9.77
C PRO A 192 -2.97 -25.94 -9.25
N GLN A 193 -1.90 -26.62 -9.66
CA GLN A 193 -1.58 -27.97 -9.19
C GLN A 193 -0.99 -27.97 -7.80
N VAL A 194 -0.37 -26.86 -7.39
CA VAL A 194 0.22 -26.68 -6.06
C VAL A 194 -0.80 -26.02 -5.14
N PRO A 195 -1.19 -26.64 -4.01
CA PRO A 195 -2.18 -26.07 -3.09
C PRO A 195 -1.77 -24.71 -2.55
N PHE A 196 -2.72 -23.77 -2.52
CA PHE A 196 -2.52 -22.46 -1.88
C PHE A 196 -2.42 -22.63 -0.36
N ARG A 197 -1.38 -22.06 0.24
CA ARG A 197 -1.13 -22.06 1.69
C ARG A 197 -1.46 -20.70 2.27
N ALA A 198 -2.68 -20.56 2.80
CA ALA A 198 -3.11 -19.33 3.45
C ALA A 198 -2.38 -19.16 4.79
N ALA A 199 -1.82 -17.99 5.03
CA ALA A 199 -1.35 -17.60 6.35
C ALA A 199 -2.49 -16.95 7.15
N PRO A 200 -2.56 -17.13 8.47
CA PRO A 200 -3.50 -16.42 9.31
C PRO A 200 -3.34 -14.90 9.13
N PRO A 201 -4.44 -14.13 9.00
CA PRO A 201 -4.35 -12.68 8.79
C PRO A 201 -3.47 -11.96 9.82
N ARG A 202 -3.59 -12.33 11.10
CA ARG A 202 -2.77 -11.79 12.18
C ARG A 202 -1.27 -12.04 11.96
N ALA A 203 -0.90 -13.23 11.49
CA ALA A 203 0.51 -13.55 11.21
C ALA A 203 1.08 -12.68 10.08
N VAL A 204 0.26 -12.38 9.06
CA VAL A 204 0.65 -11.47 7.98
C VAL A 204 0.82 -10.04 8.52
N GLU A 205 -0.09 -9.57 9.35
CA GLU A 205 0.00 -8.24 9.97
C GLU A 205 1.21 -8.10 10.89
N ASP A 206 1.47 -9.10 11.74
CA ASP A 206 2.63 -9.13 12.63
C ASP A 206 3.94 -9.16 11.82
N PHE A 207 3.98 -9.94 10.73
CA PHE A 207 5.12 -9.97 9.81
C PHE A 207 5.35 -8.60 9.15
N LEU A 208 4.29 -7.93 8.70
CA LEU A 208 4.37 -6.60 8.10
C LEU A 208 4.85 -5.55 9.12
N ARG A 209 4.33 -5.61 10.34
CA ARG A 209 4.70 -4.69 11.43
C ARG A 209 6.18 -4.83 11.82
N ALA A 210 6.67 -6.07 11.88
CA ALA A 210 8.07 -6.35 12.20
C ALA A 210 9.05 -5.99 11.07
N SER A 211 8.54 -5.69 9.88
CA SER A 211 9.33 -5.40 8.69
C SER A 211 9.64 -3.91 8.56
N VAL A 212 10.81 -3.59 8.04
CA VAL A 212 11.20 -2.23 7.64
C VAL A 212 11.57 -2.23 6.16
N ASP A 213 10.93 -1.38 5.38
CA ASP A 213 11.16 -1.20 3.94
C ASP A 213 11.21 -2.54 3.14
N GLY A 214 10.30 -3.47 3.48
CA GLY A 214 10.24 -4.78 2.83
C GLY A 214 11.36 -5.75 3.24
N PHE A 215 12.03 -5.49 4.33
CA PHE A 215 12.97 -6.41 4.97
C PHE A 215 12.39 -6.95 6.26
N ASN A 216 12.55 -8.25 6.44
CA ASN A 216 12.25 -8.99 7.66
C ASN A 216 13.34 -10.05 7.83
N ALA A 217 14.09 -9.97 8.92
CA ALA A 217 15.18 -10.90 9.17
C ALA A 217 14.70 -12.22 9.80
N GLY A 218 13.43 -12.26 10.25
CA GLY A 218 12.93 -13.32 11.11
C GLY A 218 13.46 -13.18 12.56
N GLY A 219 12.91 -14.00 13.45
CA GLY A 219 13.28 -13.95 14.87
C GLY A 219 12.53 -12.89 15.68
N ALA A 220 13.07 -12.62 16.87
CA ALA A 220 12.46 -11.70 17.82
C ALA A 220 12.48 -10.25 17.32
N VAL A 221 11.39 -9.54 17.58
CA VAL A 221 11.31 -8.09 17.37
C VAL A 221 12.02 -7.38 18.50
N ALA A 222 12.83 -6.38 18.20
CA ALA A 222 13.48 -5.52 19.16
C ALA A 222 13.09 -4.06 18.91
N GLU A 223 13.04 -3.27 19.97
CA GLU A 223 12.95 -1.83 19.86
C GLU A 223 14.34 -1.27 19.58
N LEU A 224 14.47 -0.54 18.48
CA LEU A 224 15.70 0.13 18.06
C LEU A 224 15.48 1.63 18.12
N SER A 225 16.49 2.37 18.57
CA SER A 225 16.44 3.83 18.62
C SER A 225 17.74 4.46 18.11
N PHE A 226 17.59 5.62 17.50
CA PHE A 226 18.69 6.47 17.08
C PHE A 226 18.32 7.95 17.16
N LEU A 227 19.33 8.78 17.35
CA LEU A 227 19.20 10.24 17.38
C LEU A 227 19.55 10.82 16.02
N VAL A 228 18.86 11.91 15.65
CA VAL A 228 19.17 12.70 14.46
C VAL A 228 19.19 14.17 14.84
N ARG A 229 20.22 14.91 14.40
CA ARG A 229 20.38 16.36 14.62
C ARG A 229 20.07 17.15 13.35
N ASP A 230 19.82 18.44 13.53
CA ASP A 230 19.67 19.36 12.39
C ASP A 230 20.97 19.45 11.55
N PRO A 231 20.81 19.69 10.24
CA PRO A 231 19.56 19.95 9.51
C PRO A 231 18.77 18.69 9.11
N GLU A 232 19.35 17.50 9.24
CA GLU A 232 18.79 16.22 8.78
C GLU A 232 17.55 15.80 9.56
N SER A 233 17.36 16.29 10.80
CA SER A 233 16.17 16.01 11.60
C SER A 233 14.87 16.39 10.88
N ARG A 234 14.86 17.51 10.15
CA ARG A 234 13.71 17.98 9.37
C ARG A 234 13.42 17.08 8.17
N TRP A 235 14.47 16.64 7.49
CA TRP A 235 14.33 15.72 6.38
C TRP A 235 13.78 14.37 6.85
N VAL A 236 14.31 13.83 7.95
CA VAL A 236 13.86 12.57 8.55
C VAL A 236 12.39 12.62 8.94
N GLN A 237 11.91 13.69 9.58
CA GLN A 237 10.50 13.86 9.95
C GLN A 237 9.56 13.74 8.74
N ASN A 238 9.99 14.20 7.57
CA ASN A 238 9.19 14.13 6.32
C ASN A 238 9.42 12.84 5.52
N ASN A 239 10.42 12.03 5.89
CA ASN A 239 10.82 10.83 5.13
C ASN A 239 10.95 9.59 6.03
N LEU A 240 10.09 9.48 7.04
CA LEU A 240 10.02 8.32 7.92
C LEU A 240 9.58 7.07 7.16
N LEU A 241 10.18 5.96 7.48
CA LEU A 241 9.64 4.67 7.09
C LEU A 241 8.37 4.35 7.90
N PRO A 242 7.39 3.65 7.34
CA PRO A 242 6.05 3.51 7.92
C PRO A 242 5.97 3.00 9.37
N SER A 243 6.99 2.24 9.82
CA SER A 243 7.06 1.68 11.16
C SER A 243 7.80 2.56 12.17
N MET A 244 8.37 3.68 11.73
CA MET A 244 9.16 4.58 12.57
C MET A 244 8.29 5.59 13.30
N LYS A 245 8.61 5.86 14.56
CA LYS A 245 8.03 6.91 15.41
C LYS A 245 9.09 7.95 15.72
N VAL A 246 8.68 9.21 15.86
CA VAL A 246 9.58 10.34 16.16
C VAL A 246 9.15 11.01 17.45
N GLU A 247 10.14 11.30 18.27
CA GLU A 247 10.04 12.15 19.46
C GLU A 247 10.96 13.35 19.31
N GLY A 248 10.43 14.57 19.48
CA GLY A 248 11.23 15.79 19.52
C GLY A 248 12.01 15.91 20.81
N LEU A 249 13.29 16.21 20.72
CA LEU A 249 14.15 16.45 21.88
C LEU A 249 14.61 17.93 21.93
N SER A 250 15.19 18.33 23.07
CA SER A 250 15.85 19.62 23.18
C SER A 250 17.06 19.71 22.21
N ASN A 251 17.50 20.94 21.92
CA ASN A 251 18.69 21.21 21.09
C ASN A 251 18.57 20.74 19.63
N ASN A 252 17.40 20.92 19.01
CA ASN A 252 17.16 20.62 17.59
C ASN A 252 17.53 19.16 17.21
N ARG A 253 17.24 18.25 18.11
CA ARG A 253 17.41 16.79 17.88
C ARG A 253 16.08 16.08 17.94
N ILE A 254 16.01 14.97 17.25
CA ILE A 254 14.89 14.03 17.34
C ILE A 254 15.42 12.65 17.70
N ARG A 255 14.60 11.89 18.41
CA ARG A 255 14.77 10.45 18.58
C ARG A 255 13.83 9.73 17.63
N VAL A 256 14.33 8.78 16.88
CA VAL A 256 13.54 7.87 16.06
C VAL A 256 13.56 6.50 16.70
N THR A 257 12.38 5.90 16.88
CA THR A 257 12.18 4.56 17.46
C THR A 257 11.47 3.67 16.46
N VAL A 258 11.83 2.39 16.41
CA VAL A 258 11.18 1.39 15.56
C VAL A 258 11.22 0.02 16.22
N GLU A 259 10.09 -0.67 16.24
CA GLU A 259 9.97 -2.05 16.68
C GLU A 259 10.13 -2.99 15.47
N THR A 260 11.25 -3.70 15.36
CA THR A 260 11.54 -4.52 14.18
C THR A 260 12.56 -5.64 14.46
N ASN A 261 12.59 -6.64 13.60
CA ASN A 261 13.69 -7.58 13.51
C ASN A 261 14.66 -7.26 12.34
N ALA A 262 14.39 -6.20 11.58
CA ALA A 262 15.18 -5.79 10.42
C ALA A 262 16.33 -4.83 10.78
N ILE A 263 17.15 -5.16 11.79
CA ILE A 263 18.22 -4.31 12.35
C ILE A 263 19.13 -3.77 11.25
N LEU A 264 19.56 -4.64 10.33
CA LEU A 264 20.46 -4.27 9.23
C LEU A 264 19.85 -3.20 8.30
N GLN A 265 18.53 -3.22 8.10
CA GLN A 265 17.87 -2.21 7.26
C GLN A 265 17.81 -0.85 7.97
N VAL A 266 17.56 -0.86 9.28
CA VAL A 266 17.61 0.36 10.11
C VAL A 266 19.04 0.92 10.15
N ALA A 267 20.04 0.05 10.31
CA ALA A 267 21.45 0.45 10.29
C ALA A 267 21.85 1.10 8.96
N ARG A 268 21.39 0.57 7.81
CA ARG A 268 21.60 1.21 6.49
C ARG A 268 20.99 2.60 6.42
N TYR A 269 19.79 2.77 6.99
CA TYR A 269 19.13 4.07 7.06
C TYR A 269 19.98 5.06 7.89
N VAL A 270 20.45 4.65 9.07
CA VAL A 270 21.30 5.45 9.95
C VAL A 270 22.62 5.83 9.29
N VAL A 271 23.31 4.86 8.65
CA VAL A 271 24.56 5.13 7.91
C VAL A 271 24.34 6.12 6.77
N GLY A 272 23.19 6.06 6.10
CA GLY A 272 22.83 6.99 5.03
C GLY A 272 22.67 8.44 5.49
N LEU A 273 22.39 8.67 6.78
CA LEU A 273 22.32 10.01 7.39
C LEU A 273 23.71 10.55 7.82
N GLY A 274 24.75 9.74 7.69
CA GLY A 274 26.13 10.13 8.00
C GLY A 274 26.31 10.62 9.44
N ALA A 275 27.11 11.67 9.60
CA ALA A 275 27.42 12.22 10.92
C ALA A 275 26.24 12.89 11.64
N ALA A 276 25.10 13.07 10.98
CA ALA A 276 23.90 13.65 11.59
C ALA A 276 23.14 12.67 12.48
N ALA A 277 23.35 11.36 12.30
CA ALA A 277 22.67 10.33 13.08
C ALA A 277 23.62 9.55 13.97
N SER A 278 23.11 9.07 15.12
CA SER A 278 23.83 8.19 16.05
C SER A 278 22.87 7.14 16.63
N ALA A 279 23.25 5.87 16.56
CA ALA A 279 22.51 4.78 17.17
C ALA A 279 22.56 4.87 18.70
N GLU A 280 21.41 4.67 19.37
CA GLU A 280 21.34 4.60 20.83
C GLU A 280 21.29 3.15 21.31
N THR A 281 20.57 2.28 20.59
CA THR A 281 20.46 0.88 20.97
C THR A 281 21.74 0.12 20.62
N PRO A 282 22.37 -0.65 21.55
CA PRO A 282 23.64 -1.34 21.31
C PRO A 282 23.64 -2.21 20.05
N ALA A 283 22.62 -3.04 19.85
CA ALA A 283 22.53 -3.90 18.66
C ALA A 283 22.47 -3.11 17.35
N LEU A 284 21.88 -1.92 17.36
CA LEU A 284 21.86 -1.02 16.19
C LEU A 284 23.24 -0.38 16.01
N ALA A 285 23.91 0.04 17.09
CA ALA A 285 25.24 0.63 17.03
C ALA A 285 26.26 -0.35 16.42
N ASP A 286 26.25 -1.62 16.87
CA ASP A 286 27.11 -2.67 16.31
C ASP A 286 26.86 -2.87 14.81
N ALA A 287 25.60 -2.91 14.39
CA ALA A 287 25.25 -3.07 12.98
C ALA A 287 25.68 -1.85 12.13
N VAL A 288 25.52 -0.64 12.65
CA VAL A 288 25.99 0.61 12.02
C VAL A 288 27.50 0.60 11.86
N GLU A 289 28.25 0.22 12.90
CA GLU A 289 29.70 0.13 12.88
C GLU A 289 30.19 -0.84 11.78
N VAL A 290 29.62 -2.05 11.73
CA VAL A 290 29.98 -3.03 10.70
C VAL A 290 29.73 -2.49 9.29
N LEU A 291 28.61 -1.83 9.05
CA LEU A 291 28.29 -1.25 7.74
C LEU A 291 29.21 -0.09 7.39
N ALA A 292 29.51 0.79 8.35
CA ALA A 292 30.38 1.94 8.13
C ALA A 292 31.82 1.50 7.81
N ARG A 293 32.38 0.55 8.56
CA ARG A 293 33.68 -0.03 8.27
C ARG A 293 33.73 -0.71 6.90
N GLY A 294 32.70 -1.47 6.56
CA GLY A 294 32.58 -2.09 5.24
C GLY A 294 32.56 -1.06 4.10
N ALA A 295 31.88 0.07 4.28
CA ALA A 295 31.83 1.16 3.32
C ALA A 295 33.19 1.88 3.15
N LEU A 296 34.00 1.93 4.21
CA LEU A 296 35.37 2.49 4.19
C LEU A 296 36.40 1.53 3.60
N GLY A 297 36.01 0.30 3.21
CA GLY A 297 36.92 -0.70 2.68
C GLY A 297 37.75 -1.40 3.75
N GLU A 298 37.51 -1.12 5.02
CA GLU A 298 38.06 -1.91 6.13
C GLU A 298 37.46 -3.30 6.09
N ARG A 299 38.23 -4.29 5.64
CA ARG A 299 37.82 -5.70 5.73
C ARG A 299 37.65 -6.04 7.21
N ALA A 300 36.40 -6.21 7.64
CA ALA A 300 36.15 -6.92 8.88
C ALA A 300 36.78 -8.32 8.71
N ASP A 301 37.79 -8.63 9.47
CA ASP A 301 38.33 -9.97 9.56
C ASP A 301 37.24 -10.89 10.08
N LEU A 302 36.51 -11.53 9.16
CA LEU A 302 35.51 -12.55 9.45
C LEU A 302 36.15 -13.89 9.85
N SER A 303 37.39 -13.86 10.35
CA SER A 303 38.16 -15.04 10.73
C SER A 303 37.97 -15.51 12.18
N THR A 304 37.01 -14.96 12.93
CA THR A 304 36.76 -15.42 14.31
C THR A 304 35.30 -15.80 14.51
N ASN A 305 34.88 -16.90 13.92
CA ASN A 305 33.91 -17.83 14.51
C ASN A 305 33.81 -19.11 13.62
N ARG A 306 34.66 -20.05 13.87
CA ARG A 306 34.41 -21.46 13.54
C ARG A 306 33.68 -22.13 14.69
#